data_9dd3a3710205ba6cc5bebe0e8130e80a
#
_entry.id   9dd3a3710205ba6cc5bebe0e8130e80a
#
_cell.length_a   1.000
_cell.length_b   1.000
_cell.length_c   1.000
_cell.angle_alpha   90.00
_cell.angle_beta   90.00
_cell.angle_gamma   90.00
#
_symmetry.space_group_name_H-M   'P 1'
#
loop_
_entity.id
_entity.type
_entity.pdbx_description
1 polymer ?
#
loop_
_entity_poly.entity_id
_entity_poly.type
_entity_poly.pdbx_seq_one_letter_code
_entity_poly.pdbx_strand_id
1 'polypeptide(L)'
;MDIANKRDLVDSKLKELSMARQCELLKINRSMLYYQPQIMSLYNKKIMDRIDEIYTDNPEYGYRFIYKSLLEEGLNIGRDRTLKYMGIMGIEAIYPKKKKSISMQNKDHKIYPYLLEPYWQIYNGSRSVYVPRSNEVWSGDITYIRTPIGFMYMAAIIDWHSKAILSYKLSNSMDASLVTSILEDALSKYPPPLIFNSDQGSQYTGSEHIKILEKYGIQISMNGKGRSIDNIVMERFFKTLKYNCIFINEFNNISELREGINIYVDKYNNRRFHSSIGYKKPMDVYLNALQNAA
;
A
#
# COMPACT_ATOMS: atom_id res chain seq x y z
N MET A 1 -8.48 29.03 -33.14
CA MET A 1 -7.12 29.10 -33.72
C MET A 1 -6.13 28.79 -32.62
N ASP A 2 -5.24 27.84 -32.83
CA ASP A 2 -4.22 27.43 -31.87
C ASP A 2 -3.17 28.55 -31.65
N ILE A 3 -2.53 28.59 -30.51
CA ILE A 3 -1.57 29.60 -30.11
C ILE A 3 -0.35 29.62 -31.07
N ALA A 4 0.09 28.46 -31.53
CA ALA A 4 1.17 28.34 -32.52
C ALA A 4 0.81 29.07 -33.82
N ASN A 5 -0.38 28.82 -34.36
CA ASN A 5 -0.84 29.46 -35.58
C ASN A 5 -1.01 30.98 -35.42
N LYS A 6 -1.40 31.47 -34.24
CA LYS A 6 -1.47 32.91 -33.94
C LYS A 6 -0.09 33.58 -33.91
N ARG A 7 0.92 32.86 -33.43
CA ARG A 7 2.32 33.30 -33.36
C ARG A 7 2.88 33.52 -34.77
N ASP A 8 2.57 32.62 -35.69
CA ASP A 8 3.05 32.67 -37.07
C ASP A 8 2.42 33.82 -37.90
N LEU A 9 1.31 34.39 -37.41
CA LEU A 9 0.66 35.56 -38.03
C LEU A 9 1.28 36.89 -37.66
N VAL A 10 2.22 36.93 -36.68
CA VAL A 10 2.89 38.16 -36.25
C VAL A 10 4.08 38.43 -37.18
N ASP A 11 3.96 39.48 -38.00
CA ASP A 11 5.01 39.91 -38.90
C ASP A 11 5.80 41.10 -38.32
N SER A 12 7.09 40.89 -38.06
CA SER A 12 8.00 41.94 -37.57
C SER A 12 8.31 43.03 -38.61
N LYS A 13 8.01 42.77 -39.89
CA LYS A 13 8.28 43.70 -41.00
C LYS A 13 7.09 44.59 -41.34
N LEU A 14 5.92 44.33 -40.77
CA LEU A 14 4.73 45.13 -41.01
C LEU A 14 4.83 46.51 -40.42
N LYS A 15 5.00 47.54 -41.25
CA LYS A 15 5.23 48.93 -40.79
C LYS A 15 3.98 49.60 -40.21
N GLU A 16 2.77 49.15 -40.63
CA GLU A 16 1.48 49.73 -40.25
C GLU A 16 1.02 49.36 -38.85
N LEU A 17 1.46 48.20 -38.33
CA LEU A 17 1.09 47.70 -37.00
C LEU A 17 2.31 47.23 -36.23
N SER A 18 2.55 47.82 -35.07
CA SER A 18 3.62 47.38 -34.17
C SER A 18 3.39 45.92 -33.70
N MET A 19 4.46 45.15 -33.43
CA MET A 19 4.37 43.79 -32.91
C MET A 19 3.51 43.70 -31.63
N ALA A 20 3.54 44.77 -30.79
CA ALA A 20 2.71 44.82 -29.59
C ALA A 20 1.21 44.85 -29.94
N ARG A 21 0.85 45.67 -30.95
CA ARG A 21 -0.55 45.81 -31.41
C ARG A 21 -1.03 44.56 -32.14
N GLN A 22 -0.16 43.90 -32.90
CA GLN A 22 -0.48 42.62 -33.53
C GLN A 22 -0.76 41.53 -32.44
N CYS A 23 0.07 41.44 -31.42
CA CYS A 23 -0.15 40.50 -30.30
C CYS A 23 -1.44 40.78 -29.56
N GLU A 24 -1.80 42.03 -29.35
CA GLU A 24 -3.05 42.46 -28.71
C GLU A 24 -4.26 42.02 -29.53
N LEU A 25 -4.24 42.28 -30.83
CA LEU A 25 -5.33 41.86 -31.76
C LEU A 25 -5.50 40.34 -31.83
N LEU A 26 -4.39 39.61 -31.80
CA LEU A 26 -4.40 38.13 -31.80
C LEU A 26 -4.67 37.55 -30.42
N LYS A 27 -4.77 38.40 -29.38
CA LYS A 27 -4.96 37.96 -27.97
C LYS A 27 -3.89 36.96 -27.53
N ILE A 28 -2.62 37.27 -27.80
CA ILE A 28 -1.45 36.51 -27.32
C ILE A 28 -0.50 37.43 -26.57
N ASN A 29 0.22 36.85 -25.61
CA ASN A 29 1.22 37.60 -24.86
C ASN A 29 2.49 37.79 -25.74
N ARG A 30 3.09 39.01 -25.79
CA ARG A 30 4.31 39.31 -26.56
C ARG A 30 5.49 38.38 -26.22
N SER A 31 5.59 37.92 -24.95
CA SER A 31 6.63 36.96 -24.53
C SER A 31 6.55 35.59 -25.26
N MET A 32 5.37 35.25 -25.77
CA MET A 32 5.17 34.00 -26.50
C MET A 32 5.85 34.01 -27.88
N LEU A 33 6.10 35.19 -28.47
CA LEU A 33 6.84 35.29 -29.75
C LEU A 33 8.29 34.83 -29.61
N TYR A 34 8.87 35.01 -28.45
CA TYR A 34 10.26 34.65 -28.15
C TYR A 34 10.40 33.33 -27.42
N TYR A 35 9.27 32.65 -27.12
CA TYR A 35 9.30 31.37 -26.47
C TYR A 35 9.84 30.29 -27.41
N GLN A 36 10.97 29.73 -27.04
CA GLN A 36 11.49 28.52 -27.67
C GLN A 36 11.24 27.35 -26.72
N PRO A 37 10.60 26.27 -27.17
CA PRO A 37 10.45 25.06 -26.36
C PRO A 37 11.83 24.59 -25.92
N GLN A 38 12.06 24.50 -24.62
CA GLN A 38 13.32 23.91 -24.13
C GLN A 38 13.36 22.44 -24.47
N ILE A 39 14.37 22.04 -25.22
CA ILE A 39 14.66 20.62 -25.46
C ILE A 39 14.94 19.98 -24.10
N MET A 40 14.23 18.88 -23.82
CA MET A 40 14.40 18.13 -22.58
C MET A 40 15.87 17.70 -22.43
N SER A 41 16.51 18.03 -21.31
CA SER A 41 17.89 17.61 -21.06
C SER A 41 18.00 16.10 -21.01
N LEU A 42 19.17 15.55 -21.41
CA LEU A 42 19.45 14.12 -21.32
C LEU A 42 19.25 13.57 -19.90
N TYR A 43 19.58 14.36 -18.88
CA TYR A 43 19.34 14.00 -17.50
C TYR A 43 17.83 13.84 -17.19
N ASN A 44 17.01 14.76 -17.66
CA ASN A 44 15.54 14.68 -17.45
C ASN A 44 14.95 13.47 -18.18
N LYS A 45 15.45 13.19 -19.40
CA LYS A 45 15.03 11.99 -20.15
C LYS A 45 15.39 10.72 -19.38
N LYS A 46 16.62 10.60 -18.88
CA LYS A 46 17.04 9.45 -18.05
C LYS A 46 16.15 9.23 -16.83
N ILE A 47 15.72 10.34 -16.18
CA ILE A 47 14.79 10.26 -15.04
C ILE A 47 13.43 9.75 -15.48
N MET A 48 12.92 10.23 -16.63
CA MET A 48 11.61 9.77 -17.14
C MET A 48 11.66 8.31 -17.56
N ASP A 49 12.73 7.87 -18.22
CA ASP A 49 12.94 6.46 -18.57
C ASP A 49 12.93 5.59 -17.29
N ARG A 50 13.59 6.08 -16.21
CA ARG A 50 13.60 5.35 -14.93
C ARG A 50 12.23 5.35 -14.23
N ILE A 51 11.46 6.43 -14.34
CA ILE A 51 10.06 6.49 -13.86
C ILE A 51 9.22 5.43 -14.57
N ASP A 52 9.39 5.27 -15.88
CA ASP A 52 8.67 4.29 -16.69
C ASP A 52 8.99 2.85 -16.27
N GLU A 53 10.25 2.54 -16.07
CA GLU A 53 10.70 1.23 -15.58
C GLU A 53 10.10 0.91 -14.19
N ILE A 54 10.22 1.85 -13.22
CA ILE A 54 9.65 1.68 -11.87
C ILE A 54 8.14 1.48 -11.94
N TYR A 55 7.44 2.24 -12.79
CA TYR A 55 6.00 2.12 -12.95
C TYR A 55 5.60 0.82 -13.64
N THR A 56 6.35 0.37 -14.62
CA THR A 56 6.10 -0.92 -15.31
C THR A 56 6.18 -2.09 -14.32
N ASP A 57 7.15 -2.06 -13.42
CA ASP A 57 7.30 -3.06 -12.36
C ASP A 57 6.27 -2.91 -11.23
N ASN A 58 5.67 -1.71 -11.07
CA ASN A 58 4.81 -1.36 -9.95
C ASN A 58 3.68 -0.41 -10.39
N PRO A 59 2.72 -0.85 -11.20
CA PRO A 59 1.70 0.03 -11.79
C PRO A 59 0.76 0.68 -10.76
N GLU A 60 0.75 0.16 -9.53
CA GLU A 60 0.03 0.74 -8.40
C GLU A 60 0.78 1.88 -7.70
N TYR A 61 2.04 2.18 -8.09
CA TYR A 61 2.81 3.24 -7.46
C TYR A 61 2.38 4.61 -7.95
N GLY A 62 1.88 5.45 -7.04
CA GLY A 62 1.72 6.88 -7.29
C GLY A 62 3.05 7.64 -7.13
N TYR A 63 3.06 8.92 -7.54
CA TYR A 63 4.26 9.75 -7.58
C TYR A 63 5.10 9.76 -6.28
N ARG A 64 4.49 9.59 -5.09
CA ARG A 64 5.21 9.57 -3.81
C ARG A 64 6.08 8.33 -3.65
N PHE A 65 5.62 7.18 -4.12
CA PHE A 65 6.39 5.93 -4.09
C PHE A 65 7.48 5.95 -5.16
N ILE A 66 7.15 6.38 -6.38
CA ILE A 66 8.13 6.54 -7.47
C ILE A 66 9.23 7.52 -7.05
N TYR A 67 8.87 8.68 -6.47
CA TYR A 67 9.85 9.62 -5.91
C TYR A 67 10.79 8.98 -4.88
N LYS A 68 10.25 8.16 -3.97
CA LYS A 68 11.06 7.47 -2.96
C LYS A 68 11.98 6.42 -3.57
N SER A 69 11.52 5.68 -4.56
CA SER A 69 12.35 4.72 -5.30
C SER A 69 13.50 5.42 -6.02
N LEU A 70 13.23 6.54 -6.70
CA LEU A 70 14.28 7.32 -7.38
C LEU A 70 15.33 7.86 -6.39
N LEU A 71 14.92 8.30 -5.21
CA LEU A 71 15.85 8.73 -4.16
C LEU A 71 16.71 7.58 -3.62
N GLU A 72 16.14 6.40 -3.44
CA GLU A 72 16.88 5.20 -2.99
C GLU A 72 17.96 4.79 -4.01
N GLU A 73 17.71 5.03 -5.30
CA GLU A 73 18.67 4.83 -6.40
C GLU A 73 19.68 5.98 -6.56
N GLY A 74 19.65 6.98 -5.68
CA GLY A 74 20.55 8.14 -5.72
C GLY A 74 20.20 9.19 -6.78
N LEU A 75 19.02 9.11 -7.41
CA LEU A 75 18.55 10.10 -8.38
C LEU A 75 17.93 11.29 -7.65
N ASN A 76 18.63 12.44 -7.66
CA ASN A 76 18.17 13.63 -6.96
C ASN A 76 17.12 14.40 -7.77
N ILE A 77 15.86 14.10 -7.51
CA ILE A 77 14.70 14.77 -8.11
C ILE A 77 13.72 15.21 -7.01
N GLY A 78 13.03 16.32 -7.19
CA GLY A 78 11.98 16.76 -6.27
C GLY A 78 10.64 16.04 -6.51
N ARG A 79 9.86 15.92 -5.45
CA ARG A 79 8.53 15.26 -5.45
C ARG A 79 7.59 15.85 -6.51
N ASP A 80 7.51 17.18 -6.61
CA ASP A 80 6.63 17.87 -7.55
C ASP A 80 7.09 17.69 -9.01
N ARG A 81 8.42 17.59 -9.22
CA ARG A 81 8.98 17.28 -10.54
C ARG A 81 8.67 15.85 -10.95
N THR A 82 8.68 14.88 -10.02
CA THR A 82 8.25 13.50 -10.28
C THR A 82 6.79 13.48 -10.72
N LEU A 83 5.89 14.17 -10.01
CA LEU A 83 4.49 14.29 -10.40
C LEU A 83 4.31 14.90 -11.79
N LYS A 84 5.07 15.97 -12.10
CA LYS A 84 5.05 16.62 -13.42
C LYS A 84 5.49 15.67 -14.53
N TYR A 85 6.54 14.89 -14.31
CA TYR A 85 7.02 13.93 -15.33
C TYR A 85 6.05 12.78 -15.55
N MET A 86 5.44 12.23 -14.51
CA MET A 86 4.37 11.25 -14.66
C MET A 86 3.21 11.80 -15.47
N GLY A 87 2.79 13.05 -15.22
CA GLY A 87 1.74 13.71 -16.01
C GLY A 87 2.14 13.92 -17.49
N ILE A 88 3.39 14.30 -17.80
CA ILE A 88 3.88 14.42 -19.17
C ILE A 88 3.85 13.07 -19.90
N MET A 89 4.18 11.99 -19.19
CA MET A 89 4.19 10.61 -19.71
C MET A 89 2.79 9.96 -19.75
N GLY A 90 1.76 10.62 -19.18
CA GLY A 90 0.41 10.04 -19.07
C GLY A 90 0.32 8.88 -18.07
N ILE A 91 1.23 8.82 -17.11
CA ILE A 91 1.33 7.75 -16.12
C ILE A 91 0.51 8.10 -14.88
N GLU A 92 -0.45 7.22 -14.54
CA GLU A 92 -1.26 7.30 -13.33
C GLU A 92 -1.31 5.96 -12.62
N ALA A 93 -1.27 5.98 -11.27
CA ALA A 93 -1.37 4.76 -10.48
C ALA A 93 -2.71 4.03 -10.72
N ILE A 94 -2.64 2.73 -10.96
CA ILE A 94 -3.83 1.92 -11.22
C ILE A 94 -4.57 1.65 -9.90
N TYR A 95 -5.84 2.09 -9.82
CA TYR A 95 -6.74 1.81 -8.71
C TYR A 95 -8.05 1.19 -9.20
N PRO A 96 -8.27 -0.12 -8.96
CA PRO A 96 -9.54 -0.77 -9.31
C PRO A 96 -10.74 -0.15 -8.55
N LYS A 97 -11.91 -0.12 -9.19
CA LYS A 97 -13.14 0.44 -8.59
C LYS A 97 -13.66 -0.43 -7.44
N LYS A 98 -14.17 0.19 -6.36
CA LYS A 98 -14.72 -0.49 -5.17
C LYS A 98 -15.94 -1.37 -5.52
N LYS A 99 -15.96 -2.62 -4.99
CA LYS A 99 -17.17 -3.46 -4.92
C LYS A 99 -17.65 -3.56 -3.47
N LYS A 100 -18.98 -3.62 -3.22
CA LYS A 100 -19.56 -3.76 -1.87
C LYS A 100 -19.37 -5.19 -1.35
N SER A 101 -19.06 -5.33 -0.04
CA SER A 101 -18.88 -6.61 0.67
C SER A 101 -19.99 -6.83 1.69
N ILE A 102 -20.35 -8.11 1.94
CA ILE A 102 -21.35 -8.54 2.93
C ILE A 102 -20.74 -9.71 3.72
N SER A 103 -20.72 -9.65 5.07
CA SER A 103 -20.26 -10.73 5.94
C SER A 103 -21.34 -11.15 6.96
N MET A 104 -21.41 -12.45 7.35
CA MET A 104 -22.36 -13.04 8.30
C MET A 104 -21.61 -13.69 9.49
N GLN A 105 -22.23 -13.69 10.68
CA GLN A 105 -21.63 -14.11 11.97
C GLN A 105 -22.30 -15.35 12.59
N ASN A 106 -21.57 -16.11 13.44
CA ASN A 106 -22.01 -17.20 14.31
C ASN A 106 -21.97 -16.81 15.81
N LYS A 107 -22.79 -17.49 16.69
CA LYS A 107 -23.22 -16.93 17.99
C LYS A 107 -22.67 -17.58 19.28
N ASP A 108 -21.82 -18.63 19.28
CA ASP A 108 -21.64 -19.50 20.48
C ASP A 108 -20.20 -19.67 21.01
N HIS A 109 -19.31 -18.63 20.93
CA HIS A 109 -17.94 -18.75 21.42
C HIS A 109 -17.58 -17.73 22.50
N LYS A 110 -16.62 -18.08 23.40
CA LYS A 110 -16.08 -17.19 24.43
C LYS A 110 -15.42 -15.98 23.77
N ILE A 111 -15.88 -14.78 24.14
CA ILE A 111 -15.38 -13.51 23.62
C ILE A 111 -14.41 -12.92 24.63
N TYR A 112 -13.23 -12.48 24.16
CA TYR A 112 -12.24 -11.79 24.96
C TYR A 112 -12.37 -10.26 24.83
N PRO A 113 -11.94 -9.48 25.85
CA PRO A 113 -12.04 -8.04 25.80
C PRO A 113 -11.13 -7.44 24.73
N TYR A 114 -11.49 -6.26 24.23
CA TYR A 114 -10.63 -5.48 23.32
C TYR A 114 -9.57 -4.74 24.15
N LEU A 115 -8.29 -5.06 23.93
CA LEU A 115 -7.17 -4.52 24.71
C LEU A 115 -6.43 -3.38 24.01
N LEU A 116 -6.80 -3.03 22.77
CA LEU A 116 -6.01 -2.12 21.94
C LEU A 116 -6.46 -0.64 22.04
N GLU A 117 -7.42 -0.30 22.89
CA GLU A 117 -7.85 1.09 23.07
C GLU A 117 -6.67 2.05 23.44
N PRO A 118 -5.69 1.67 24.29
CA PRO A 118 -4.56 2.55 24.63
C PRO A 118 -3.64 2.92 23.45
N TYR A 119 -3.65 2.14 22.36
CA TYR A 119 -2.84 2.41 21.16
C TYR A 119 -3.52 3.35 20.16
N TRP A 120 -4.76 3.74 20.42
CA TRP A 120 -5.48 4.69 19.58
C TRP A 120 -5.16 6.13 19.97
N GLN A 121 -4.87 6.94 18.97
CA GLN A 121 -4.59 8.36 19.12
C GLN A 121 -5.45 9.17 18.16
N ILE A 122 -5.84 10.37 18.59
CA ILE A 122 -6.48 11.36 17.72
C ILE A 122 -5.43 12.41 17.34
N TYR A 123 -5.12 12.50 16.06
CA TYR A 123 -4.22 13.50 15.52
C TYR A 123 -4.93 14.28 14.41
N ASN A 124 -5.01 15.60 14.56
CA ASN A 124 -5.72 16.49 13.63
C ASN A 124 -7.15 16.01 13.30
N GLY A 125 -7.91 15.58 14.29
CA GLY A 125 -9.28 15.07 14.13
C GLY A 125 -9.40 13.69 13.49
N SER A 126 -8.29 13.05 13.12
CA SER A 126 -8.25 11.71 12.55
C SER A 126 -7.79 10.69 13.58
N ARG A 127 -8.54 9.59 13.69
CA ARG A 127 -8.16 8.44 14.54
C ARG A 127 -7.04 7.66 13.87
N SER A 128 -5.93 7.46 14.57
CA SER A 128 -4.75 6.72 14.12
C SER A 128 -4.29 5.73 15.19
N VAL A 129 -3.51 4.74 14.78
CA VAL A 129 -2.93 3.72 15.67
C VAL A 129 -1.43 3.97 15.79
N TYR A 130 -0.95 4.01 17.03
CA TYR A 130 0.47 4.06 17.34
C TYR A 130 0.84 2.94 18.30
N VAL A 131 1.72 2.04 17.86
CA VAL A 131 2.32 0.98 18.68
C VAL A 131 3.82 1.25 18.76
N PRO A 132 4.39 1.40 19.95
CA PRO A 132 5.75 1.96 20.11
C PRO A 132 6.87 1.02 19.66
N ARG A 133 6.66 -0.30 19.70
CA ARG A 133 7.71 -1.29 19.37
C ARG A 133 7.14 -2.55 18.69
N SER A 134 8.00 -3.26 17.96
CA SER A 134 7.66 -4.57 17.37
C SER A 134 7.37 -5.59 18.45
N ASN A 135 6.54 -6.59 18.13
CA ASN A 135 6.06 -7.63 19.04
C ASN A 135 5.26 -7.13 20.25
N GLU A 136 4.76 -5.91 20.22
CA GLU A 136 3.79 -5.44 21.21
C GLU A 136 2.38 -5.88 20.85
N VAL A 137 1.98 -5.69 19.60
CA VAL A 137 0.68 -6.12 19.09
C VAL A 137 0.85 -6.83 17.76
N TRP A 138 0.42 -8.08 17.69
CA TRP A 138 0.15 -8.77 16.43
C TRP A 138 -1.35 -8.83 16.18
N SER A 139 -1.77 -8.86 14.94
CA SER A 139 -3.14 -9.23 14.63
C SER A 139 -3.22 -10.27 13.50
N GLY A 140 -4.24 -11.12 13.63
CA GLY A 140 -4.61 -12.09 12.61
C GLY A 140 -5.99 -11.78 12.02
N ASP A 141 -6.18 -12.13 10.75
CA ASP A 141 -7.47 -12.07 10.08
C ASP A 141 -7.46 -12.98 8.84
N ILE A 142 -8.64 -13.31 8.33
CA ILE A 142 -8.84 -14.12 7.14
C ILE A 142 -9.52 -13.28 6.07
N THR A 143 -8.98 -13.32 4.85
CA THR A 143 -9.67 -12.74 3.70
C THR A 143 -9.97 -13.81 2.66
N TYR A 144 -11.06 -13.64 1.92
CA TYR A 144 -11.36 -14.48 0.77
C TYR A 144 -10.90 -13.82 -0.54
N ILE A 145 -10.43 -14.67 -1.46
CA ILE A 145 -9.99 -14.29 -2.79
C ILE A 145 -10.83 -15.08 -3.79
N ARG A 146 -11.56 -14.37 -4.65
CA ARG A 146 -12.34 -15.01 -5.69
C ARG A 146 -11.42 -15.43 -6.84
N THR A 147 -11.54 -16.69 -7.23
CA THR A 147 -10.85 -17.26 -8.39
C THR A 147 -11.88 -17.76 -9.42
N PRO A 148 -11.46 -18.07 -10.66
CA PRO A 148 -12.36 -18.64 -11.67
C PRO A 148 -13.04 -19.94 -11.24
N ILE A 149 -12.41 -20.72 -10.35
CA ILE A 149 -12.87 -22.03 -9.89
C ILE A 149 -13.48 -22.01 -8.47
N GLY A 150 -13.71 -20.81 -7.88
CA GLY A 150 -14.34 -20.68 -6.55
C GLY A 150 -13.63 -19.66 -5.67
N PHE A 151 -13.59 -19.93 -4.36
CA PHE A 151 -12.94 -19.07 -3.38
C PHE A 151 -11.70 -19.73 -2.78
N MET A 152 -10.65 -18.93 -2.61
CA MET A 152 -9.52 -19.24 -1.76
C MET A 152 -9.54 -18.33 -0.53
N TYR A 153 -9.06 -18.83 0.59
CA TYR A 153 -8.94 -18.12 1.85
C TYR A 153 -7.47 -17.84 2.12
N MET A 154 -7.16 -16.63 2.51
CA MET A 154 -5.82 -16.27 2.97
C MET A 154 -5.92 -15.80 4.41
N ALA A 155 -5.27 -16.51 5.32
CA ALA A 155 -5.00 -16.03 6.68
C ALA A 155 -3.61 -15.39 6.72
N ALA A 156 -3.46 -14.33 7.50
CA ALA A 156 -2.19 -13.65 7.69
C ALA A 156 -2.05 -13.09 9.12
N ILE A 157 -0.80 -12.94 9.56
CA ILE A 157 -0.43 -12.27 10.82
C ILE A 157 0.45 -11.05 10.48
N ILE A 158 0.10 -9.92 11.06
CA ILE A 158 0.81 -8.65 10.88
C ILE A 158 1.25 -8.06 12.22
N ASP A 159 2.47 -7.55 12.28
CA ASP A 159 2.94 -6.72 13.40
C ASP A 159 2.41 -5.28 13.27
N TRP A 160 1.83 -4.74 14.34
CA TRP A 160 1.19 -3.43 14.30
C TRP A 160 2.18 -2.26 14.32
N HIS A 161 3.38 -2.43 14.86
CA HIS A 161 4.42 -1.40 14.82
C HIS A 161 5.00 -1.27 13.42
N SER A 162 5.63 -2.33 12.95
CA SER A 162 6.39 -2.35 11.69
C SER A 162 5.54 -2.46 10.43
N LYS A 163 4.30 -2.96 10.56
CA LYS A 163 3.41 -3.37 9.45
C LYS A 163 3.92 -4.58 8.67
N ALA A 164 4.92 -5.31 9.18
CA ALA A 164 5.46 -6.51 8.57
C ALA A 164 4.46 -7.67 8.64
N ILE A 165 4.31 -8.40 7.53
CA ILE A 165 3.59 -9.67 7.50
C ILE A 165 4.55 -10.75 7.98
N LEU A 166 4.23 -11.33 9.13
CA LEU A 166 5.09 -12.30 9.81
C LEU A 166 4.83 -13.74 9.35
N SER A 167 3.58 -14.06 9.08
CA SER A 167 3.16 -15.35 8.52
C SER A 167 1.88 -15.21 7.71
N TYR A 168 1.71 -16.06 6.72
CA TYR A 168 0.48 -16.15 5.93
C TYR A 168 0.34 -17.52 5.28
N LYS A 169 -0.88 -17.91 4.96
CA LYS A 169 -1.16 -19.17 4.26
C LYS A 169 -2.42 -19.04 3.42
N LEU A 170 -2.40 -19.69 2.23
CA LEU A 170 -3.58 -19.87 1.40
C LEU A 170 -4.16 -21.26 1.58
N SER A 171 -5.49 -21.33 1.67
CA SER A 171 -6.25 -22.58 1.75
C SER A 171 -7.50 -22.51 0.88
N ASN A 172 -7.99 -23.66 0.46
CA ASN A 172 -9.31 -23.81 -0.17
C ASN A 172 -10.44 -23.96 0.88
N SER A 173 -10.10 -24.16 2.15
CA SER A 173 -11.02 -24.24 3.28
C SER A 173 -10.69 -23.17 4.33
N MET A 174 -11.69 -22.78 5.11
CA MET A 174 -11.57 -21.81 6.20
C MET A 174 -11.64 -22.54 7.55
N ASP A 175 -10.72 -23.48 7.76
CA ASP A 175 -10.66 -24.32 8.96
C ASP A 175 -9.86 -23.63 10.08
N ALA A 176 -10.06 -24.05 11.32
CA ALA A 176 -9.26 -23.61 12.47
C ALA A 176 -7.76 -23.91 12.28
N SER A 177 -7.42 -25.00 11.59
CA SER A 177 -6.04 -25.36 11.27
C SER A 177 -5.30 -24.31 10.43
N LEU A 178 -6.03 -23.50 9.65
CA LEU A 178 -5.44 -22.42 8.87
C LEU A 178 -4.83 -21.34 9.76
N VAL A 179 -5.55 -20.89 10.78
CA VAL A 179 -5.09 -19.85 11.71
C VAL A 179 -4.07 -20.37 12.73
N THR A 180 -4.21 -21.61 13.19
CA THR A 180 -3.22 -22.23 14.09
C THR A 180 -1.89 -22.42 13.39
N SER A 181 -1.88 -22.90 12.14
CA SER A 181 -0.65 -23.11 11.38
C SER A 181 0.14 -21.82 11.11
N ILE A 182 -0.51 -20.68 10.83
CA ILE A 182 0.20 -19.41 10.65
C ILE A 182 0.69 -18.84 11.98
N LEU A 183 -0.03 -19.10 13.10
CA LEU A 183 0.41 -18.68 14.42
C LEU A 183 1.65 -19.46 14.85
N GLU A 184 1.67 -20.77 14.70
CA GLU A 184 2.84 -21.62 14.99
C GLU A 184 4.02 -21.25 14.09
N ASP A 185 3.80 -21.03 12.81
CA ASP A 185 4.84 -20.57 11.87
C ASP A 185 5.44 -19.23 12.29
N ALA A 186 4.62 -18.24 12.67
CA ALA A 186 5.10 -16.96 13.16
C ALA A 186 5.90 -17.08 14.45
N LEU A 187 5.38 -17.87 15.44
CA LEU A 187 6.04 -18.08 16.73
C LEU A 187 7.32 -18.93 16.63
N SER A 188 7.49 -19.70 15.57
CA SER A 188 8.73 -20.45 15.30
C SER A 188 9.88 -19.55 14.80
N LYS A 189 9.54 -18.41 14.19
CA LYS A 189 10.48 -17.50 13.52
C LYS A 189 10.77 -16.24 14.32
N TYR A 190 9.80 -15.80 15.13
CA TYR A 190 9.81 -14.49 15.77
C TYR A 190 9.46 -14.60 17.27
N PRO A 191 9.96 -13.68 18.11
CA PRO A 191 9.55 -13.59 19.51
C PRO A 191 8.04 -13.37 19.63
N PRO A 192 7.38 -14.00 20.63
CA PRO A 192 5.94 -13.86 20.82
C PRO A 192 5.53 -12.41 21.10
N PRO A 193 4.35 -11.96 20.65
CA PRO A 193 3.84 -10.64 20.96
C PRO A 193 3.30 -10.56 22.39
N LEU A 194 3.16 -9.33 22.89
CA LEU A 194 2.47 -9.10 24.16
C LEU A 194 0.95 -9.35 24.00
N ILE A 195 0.36 -8.86 22.91
CA ILE A 195 -1.07 -8.96 22.61
C ILE A 195 -1.26 -9.53 21.20
N PHE A 196 -2.18 -10.51 21.08
CA PHE A 196 -2.69 -10.97 19.79
C PHE A 196 -4.14 -10.55 19.63
N ASN A 197 -4.44 -9.80 18.57
CA ASN A 197 -5.78 -9.31 18.26
C ASN A 197 -6.38 -10.02 17.05
N SER A 198 -7.66 -10.40 17.15
CA SER A 198 -8.40 -11.02 16.04
C SER A 198 -9.86 -10.57 16.03
N ASP A 199 -10.60 -11.00 15.05
CA ASP A 199 -12.06 -10.94 15.10
C ASP A 199 -12.63 -12.04 16.03
N GLN A 200 -13.96 -12.07 16.16
CA GLN A 200 -14.70 -13.06 16.95
C GLN A 200 -15.06 -14.32 16.12
N GLY A 201 -14.36 -14.56 15.02
CA GLY A 201 -14.61 -15.73 14.16
C GLY A 201 -14.31 -17.05 14.87
N SER A 202 -15.04 -18.12 14.50
CA SER A 202 -14.89 -19.46 15.09
C SER A 202 -13.46 -20.01 14.98
N GLN A 203 -12.71 -19.57 13.98
CA GLN A 203 -11.32 -19.95 13.74
C GLN A 203 -10.40 -19.44 14.86
N TYR A 204 -10.60 -18.19 15.30
CA TYR A 204 -9.80 -17.54 16.34
C TYR A 204 -10.29 -17.82 17.76
N THR A 205 -11.56 -18.17 17.92
CA THR A 205 -12.15 -18.56 19.21
C THR A 205 -12.02 -20.06 19.49
N GLY A 206 -11.50 -20.84 18.55
CA GLY A 206 -11.27 -22.28 18.68
C GLY A 206 -10.26 -22.62 19.77
N SER A 207 -10.51 -23.71 20.52
CA SER A 207 -9.71 -24.10 21.68
C SER A 207 -8.22 -24.31 21.38
N GLU A 208 -7.88 -24.80 20.17
CA GLU A 208 -6.48 -25.01 19.77
C GLU A 208 -5.73 -23.69 19.62
N HIS A 209 -6.33 -22.71 18.94
CA HIS A 209 -5.74 -21.38 18.77
C HIS A 209 -5.52 -20.69 20.12
N ILE A 210 -6.52 -20.74 21.00
CA ILE A 210 -6.44 -20.16 22.36
C ILE A 210 -5.34 -20.83 23.18
N LYS A 211 -5.25 -22.17 23.17
CA LYS A 211 -4.19 -22.91 23.89
C LYS A 211 -2.79 -22.53 23.45
N ILE A 212 -2.58 -22.26 22.15
CA ILE A 212 -1.28 -21.80 21.66
C ILE A 212 -0.96 -20.41 22.23
N LEU A 213 -1.89 -19.47 22.19
CA LEU A 213 -1.70 -18.14 22.76
C LEU A 213 -1.41 -18.18 24.27
N GLU A 214 -2.17 -18.96 25.03
CA GLU A 214 -1.99 -19.15 26.47
C GLU A 214 -0.63 -19.79 26.80
N LYS A 215 -0.20 -20.81 26.03
CA LYS A 215 1.09 -21.49 26.17
C LYS A 215 2.27 -20.50 26.08
N TYR A 216 2.18 -19.50 25.23
CA TYR A 216 3.22 -18.47 25.05
C TYR A 216 3.01 -17.22 25.92
N GLY A 217 2.00 -17.21 26.79
CA GLY A 217 1.69 -16.08 27.66
C GLY A 217 1.17 -14.85 26.95
N ILE A 218 0.61 -15.02 25.75
CA ILE A 218 0.13 -13.94 24.89
C ILE A 218 -1.26 -13.50 25.36
N GLN A 219 -1.47 -12.20 25.57
CA GLN A 219 -2.78 -11.65 25.91
C GLN A 219 -3.70 -11.68 24.69
N ILE A 220 -4.93 -12.15 24.88
CA ILE A 220 -5.91 -12.29 23.82
C ILE A 220 -6.81 -11.07 23.78
N SER A 221 -6.87 -10.41 22.61
CA SER A 221 -7.73 -9.28 22.31
C SER A 221 -8.67 -9.62 21.17
N MET A 222 -9.95 -9.25 21.28
CA MET A 222 -10.92 -9.44 20.21
C MET A 222 -11.64 -8.15 19.86
N ASN A 223 -11.83 -7.93 18.56
CA ASN A 223 -12.58 -6.78 18.05
C ASN A 223 -13.99 -6.72 18.64
N GLY A 224 -14.47 -5.52 18.89
CA GLY A 224 -15.87 -5.32 19.27
C GLY A 224 -16.82 -5.74 18.13
N LYS A 225 -18.02 -6.21 18.51
CA LYS A 225 -19.04 -6.62 17.53
C LYS A 225 -19.38 -5.49 16.57
N GLY A 226 -19.19 -5.72 15.26
CA GLY A 226 -19.44 -4.73 14.21
C GLY A 226 -18.42 -3.60 14.11
N ARG A 227 -17.30 -3.67 14.84
CA ARG A 227 -16.22 -2.69 14.81
C ARG A 227 -15.07 -3.15 13.90
N SER A 228 -15.25 -3.02 12.60
CA SER A 228 -14.19 -3.35 11.62
C SER A 228 -12.92 -2.53 11.83
N ILE A 229 -13.06 -1.32 12.33
CA ILE A 229 -11.94 -0.41 12.63
C ILE A 229 -10.94 -1.00 13.66
N ASP A 230 -11.39 -1.89 14.54
CA ASP A 230 -10.56 -2.45 15.60
C ASP A 230 -9.41 -3.35 15.08
N ASN A 231 -9.43 -3.74 13.80
CA ASN A 231 -8.31 -4.42 13.11
C ASN A 231 -7.85 -3.67 11.84
N ILE A 232 -7.84 -2.35 11.89
CA ILE A 232 -7.56 -1.49 10.74
C ILE A 232 -6.21 -1.79 10.05
N VAL A 233 -5.21 -2.27 10.79
CA VAL A 233 -3.88 -2.55 10.26
C VAL A 233 -3.96 -3.72 9.29
N MET A 234 -4.62 -4.81 9.69
CA MET A 234 -4.81 -5.98 8.84
C MET A 234 -5.78 -5.70 7.68
N GLU A 235 -6.87 -4.99 7.93
CA GLU A 235 -7.81 -4.60 6.87
C GLU A 235 -7.14 -3.77 5.76
N ARG A 236 -6.24 -2.86 6.14
CA ARG A 236 -5.46 -2.07 5.18
C ARG A 236 -4.48 -2.93 4.38
N PHE A 237 -3.84 -3.89 5.02
CA PHE A 237 -2.99 -4.85 4.31
C PHE A 237 -3.80 -5.65 3.28
N PHE A 238 -4.91 -6.28 3.68
CA PHE A 238 -5.73 -7.05 2.75
C PHE A 238 -6.32 -6.21 1.63
N LYS A 239 -6.70 -4.96 1.92
CA LYS A 239 -7.10 -4.04 0.88
C LYS A 239 -5.96 -3.78 -0.10
N THR A 240 -4.76 -3.51 0.41
CA THR A 240 -3.57 -3.25 -0.41
C THR A 240 -3.21 -4.48 -1.26
N LEU A 241 -3.19 -5.68 -0.67
CA LEU A 241 -2.98 -6.94 -1.39
C LEU A 241 -4.00 -7.11 -2.53
N LYS A 242 -5.29 -6.92 -2.26
CA LYS A 242 -6.34 -7.07 -3.29
C LYS A 242 -6.16 -6.08 -4.43
N TYR A 243 -5.84 -4.84 -4.13
CA TYR A 243 -5.74 -3.79 -5.15
C TYR A 243 -4.41 -3.81 -5.91
N ASN A 244 -3.32 -4.20 -5.25
CA ASN A 244 -1.98 -4.12 -5.82
C ASN A 244 -1.43 -5.47 -6.31
N CYS A 245 -2.20 -6.56 -6.11
CA CYS A 245 -1.83 -7.87 -6.59
C CYS A 245 -3.03 -8.60 -7.23
N ILE A 246 -4.12 -8.80 -6.48
CA ILE A 246 -5.18 -9.72 -6.92
C ILE A 246 -5.99 -9.14 -8.10
N PHE A 247 -6.33 -7.84 -8.07
CA PHE A 247 -7.24 -7.23 -9.05
C PHE A 247 -6.54 -6.69 -10.30
N ILE A 248 -5.22 -6.54 -10.28
CA ILE A 248 -4.43 -6.05 -11.40
C ILE A 248 -3.76 -7.18 -12.20
N ASN A 249 -3.77 -8.42 -11.66
CA ASN A 249 -3.21 -9.58 -12.33
C ASN A 249 -4.32 -10.60 -12.65
N GLU A 250 -4.11 -11.36 -13.69
CA GLU A 250 -4.92 -12.53 -14.05
C GLU A 250 -4.18 -13.79 -13.61
N PHE A 251 -4.83 -14.61 -12.78
CA PHE A 251 -4.30 -15.89 -12.32
C PHE A 251 -5.15 -17.02 -12.89
N ASN A 252 -4.57 -17.84 -13.75
CA ASN A 252 -5.28 -18.93 -14.44
C ASN A 252 -5.55 -20.13 -13.52
N ASN A 253 -4.72 -20.30 -12.49
CA ASN A 253 -4.82 -21.42 -11.56
C ASN A 253 -4.34 -21.03 -10.15
N ILE A 254 -4.56 -21.95 -9.19
CA ILE A 254 -4.22 -21.76 -7.77
C ILE A 254 -2.69 -21.63 -7.56
N SER A 255 -1.89 -22.31 -8.36
CA SER A 255 -0.43 -22.26 -8.24
C SER A 255 0.10 -20.87 -8.62
N GLU A 256 -0.38 -20.31 -9.72
CA GLU A 256 -0.04 -18.94 -10.14
C GLU A 256 -0.51 -17.91 -9.10
N LEU A 257 -1.72 -18.07 -8.56
CA LEU A 257 -2.23 -17.20 -7.49
C LEU A 257 -1.31 -17.27 -6.25
N ARG A 258 -0.90 -18.47 -5.85
CA ARG A 258 -0.01 -18.66 -4.70
C ARG A 258 1.34 -18.01 -4.92
N GLU A 259 1.94 -18.22 -6.08
CA GLU A 259 3.22 -17.61 -6.45
C GLU A 259 3.12 -16.09 -6.52
N GLY A 260 2.08 -15.55 -7.14
CA GLY A 260 1.84 -14.11 -7.20
C GLY A 260 1.70 -13.47 -5.81
N ILE A 261 1.02 -14.16 -4.87
CA ILE A 261 0.91 -13.69 -3.48
C ILE A 261 2.25 -13.78 -2.76
N ASN A 262 3.03 -14.85 -2.97
CA ASN A 262 4.36 -14.99 -2.38
C ASN A 262 5.29 -13.85 -2.82
N ILE A 263 5.36 -13.57 -4.11
CA ILE A 263 6.12 -12.46 -4.69
C ILE A 263 5.63 -11.13 -4.11
N TYR A 264 4.31 -10.95 -4.01
CA TYR A 264 3.76 -9.71 -3.50
C TYR A 264 4.06 -9.49 -2.01
N VAL A 265 3.97 -10.52 -1.17
CA VAL A 265 4.27 -10.38 0.27
C VAL A 265 5.77 -10.13 0.49
N ASP A 266 6.65 -10.77 -0.30
CA ASP A 266 8.07 -10.43 -0.28
C ASP A 266 8.30 -8.95 -0.65
N LYS A 267 7.72 -8.50 -1.76
CA LYS A 267 7.77 -7.10 -2.18
C LYS A 267 7.22 -6.15 -1.10
N TYR A 268 6.08 -6.49 -0.49
CA TYR A 268 5.45 -5.69 0.56
C TYR A 268 6.35 -5.54 1.78
N ASN A 269 6.97 -6.62 2.24
CA ASN A 269 7.81 -6.64 3.42
C ASN A 269 9.18 -5.97 3.18
N ASN A 270 9.81 -6.26 2.04
CA ASN A 270 11.24 -6.01 1.85
C ASN A 270 11.56 -4.89 0.86
N ARG A 271 10.59 -4.46 0.03
CA ARG A 271 10.85 -3.48 -1.05
C ARG A 271 9.90 -2.30 -1.04
N ARG A 272 8.64 -2.51 -0.62
CA ARG A 272 7.61 -1.48 -0.66
C ARG A 272 7.74 -0.52 0.51
N PHE A 273 7.75 0.78 0.22
CA PHE A 273 7.67 1.81 1.24
C PHE A 273 6.28 1.86 1.88
N HIS A 274 6.22 2.12 3.18
CA HIS A 274 4.96 2.25 3.90
C HIS A 274 4.86 3.62 4.59
N SER A 275 3.88 4.44 4.17
CA SER A 275 3.76 5.83 4.61
C SER A 275 3.55 5.99 6.13
N SER A 276 2.82 5.07 6.78
CA SER A 276 2.54 5.16 8.22
C SER A 276 3.75 4.85 9.12
N ILE A 277 4.83 4.33 8.56
CA ILE A 277 6.11 4.10 9.25
C ILE A 277 7.24 4.98 8.65
N GLY A 278 6.87 6.17 8.18
CA GLY A 278 7.84 7.14 7.67
C GLY A 278 8.48 6.76 6.34
N TYR A 279 7.77 6.04 5.48
CA TYR A 279 8.27 5.53 4.21
C TYR A 279 9.48 4.59 4.36
N LYS A 280 9.53 3.83 5.45
CA LYS A 280 10.45 2.71 5.62
C LYS A 280 9.82 1.43 5.08
N LYS A 281 10.64 0.40 4.89
CA LYS A 281 10.19 -0.95 4.51
C LYS A 281 9.75 -1.70 5.78
N PRO A 282 8.62 -2.42 5.77
CA PRO A 282 8.08 -3.09 6.95
C PRO A 282 9.08 -4.01 7.66
N MET A 283 9.77 -4.87 6.93
CA MET A 283 10.69 -5.83 7.53
C MET A 283 11.96 -5.16 8.08
N ASP A 284 12.45 -4.08 7.45
CA ASP A 284 13.58 -3.31 7.99
C ASP A 284 13.24 -2.70 9.36
N VAL A 285 12.01 -2.15 9.50
CA VAL A 285 11.53 -1.61 10.78
C VAL A 285 11.42 -2.71 11.82
N TYR A 286 10.91 -3.88 11.43
CA TYR A 286 10.74 -5.02 12.33
C TYR A 286 12.10 -5.53 12.87
N LEU A 287 13.05 -5.79 11.98
CA LEU A 287 14.36 -6.35 12.34
C LEU A 287 15.22 -5.35 13.12
N ASN A 288 15.21 -4.07 12.76
CA ASN A 288 15.92 -3.03 13.51
C ASN A 288 15.40 -2.89 14.94
N ALA A 289 14.10 -3.07 15.17
CA ALA A 289 13.54 -3.06 16.51
C ALA A 289 14.00 -4.24 17.36
N LEU A 290 14.20 -5.43 16.77
CA LEU A 290 14.73 -6.60 17.46
C LEU A 290 16.21 -6.42 17.84
N GLN A 291 17.01 -5.83 16.95
CA GLN A 291 18.44 -5.56 17.23
C GLN A 291 18.66 -4.54 18.37
N ASN A 292 17.76 -3.55 18.48
CA ASN A 292 17.83 -2.54 19.53
C ASN A 292 17.26 -3.02 20.89
N ALA A 293 16.61 -4.18 20.92
CA ALA A 293 16.04 -4.79 22.13
C ALA A 293 16.92 -5.91 22.73
N ALA A 294 17.93 -6.35 21.99
CA ALA A 294 18.94 -7.33 22.41
C ALA A 294 20.17 -6.65 23.00
#